data_22e7e6ec72c84af4d06baa3203601f2d
#
_entry.id   22e7e6ec72c84af4d06baa3203601f2d
#
_cell.length_a   1.000
_cell.length_b   1.000
_cell.length_c   1.000
_cell.angle_alpha   90.00
_cell.angle_beta   90.00
_cell.angle_gamma   90.00
#
_symmetry.space_group_name_H-M   'P 1'
#
loop_
_entity.id
_entity.type
_entity.pdbx_description
1 polymer ?
#
loop_
_entity_poly.entity_id
_entity_poly.type
_entity_poly.pdbx_seq_one_letter_code
_entity_poly.pdbx_strand_id
1 'polypeptide(L)'
;EMCIRDRWIAAFLGTATKYAEGLLAVKYRTVAEDGHIVGGPFYYIEKGMGTKWKWLAKIFAFFGICVGLFGIGTFSQVNGIASAVEGFFDPNESWSVEIPGIGTYSWTVVIASLILSVCVALVLIGGIKRIANVSQIVVPFMAVLYVLLCLVLLICNIKEIPDAFVTIVKGAFNPKAVTGGVVGTMIVAMQKGVARGIFSNESGLGSAPIAAAAAKTKEPVRQGLVSMTGTFIDTIIICTMTGLSIVLTGAWQQEGLEGVQVTTYAFQEGLPISEQVAAFLLMLCLVFFAFTTILGWDYYSERCLEYLSGKNKKAILVYRWLYILAVFIGPYMTVKAVWTIADIFNGLMAIPNMIAIFALSGVVVKETKDFFKRHAEQNQFK
;
A
#
# COMPACT_ATOMS: atom_id res chain seq x y z
N GLU A 1 -9.85 -16.73 3.77
CA GLU A 1 -9.20 -17.85 3.05
C GLU A 1 -9.26 -17.66 1.53
N MET A 2 -10.43 -17.52 0.95
CA MET A 2 -10.59 -17.23 -0.49
C MET A 2 -9.79 -16.00 -0.92
N CYS A 3 -9.68 -14.97 -0.10
CA CYS A 3 -8.93 -13.76 -0.41
C CYS A 3 -7.42 -13.99 -0.65
N ILE A 4 -6.79 -15.00 -0.06
CA ILE A 4 -5.34 -15.27 -0.25
C ILE A 4 -5.07 -15.76 -1.67
N ARG A 5 -5.88 -16.69 -2.18
CA ARG A 5 -5.80 -17.15 -3.59
C ARG A 5 -5.93 -15.98 -4.56
N ASP A 6 -6.91 -15.14 -4.35
CA ASP A 6 -7.21 -14.03 -5.25
C ASP A 6 -6.10 -12.97 -5.22
N ARG A 7 -5.44 -12.78 -4.07
CA ARG A 7 -4.22 -11.96 -3.96
C ARG A 7 -3.07 -12.54 -4.77
N TRP A 8 -2.84 -13.86 -4.75
CA TRP A 8 -1.78 -14.48 -5.54
C TRP A 8 -2.00 -14.32 -7.04
N ILE A 9 -3.24 -14.55 -7.52
CA ILE A 9 -3.59 -14.34 -8.93
C ILE A 9 -3.42 -12.85 -9.30
N ALA A 10 -3.92 -11.94 -8.47
CA ALA A 10 -3.78 -10.50 -8.71
C ALA A 10 -2.31 -10.07 -8.70
N ALA A 11 -1.47 -10.62 -7.82
CA ALA A 11 -0.05 -10.32 -7.78
C ALA A 11 0.70 -10.84 -9.00
N PHE A 12 0.38 -12.05 -9.48
CA PHE A 12 0.98 -12.60 -10.70
C PHE A 12 0.72 -11.69 -11.90
N LEU A 13 -0.53 -11.27 -12.11
CA LEU A 13 -0.88 -10.30 -13.16
C LEU A 13 -0.32 -8.91 -12.86
N GLY A 14 -0.32 -8.51 -11.60
CA GLY A 14 0.19 -7.24 -11.13
C GLY A 14 1.69 -7.06 -11.34
N THR A 15 2.49 -8.14 -11.38
CA THR A 15 3.93 -8.03 -11.68
C THR A 15 4.19 -7.47 -13.07
N ALA A 16 3.41 -7.90 -14.08
CA ALA A 16 3.51 -7.38 -15.44
C ALA A 16 3.08 -5.91 -15.51
N THR A 17 2.01 -5.55 -14.80
CA THR A 17 1.54 -4.17 -14.68
C THR A 17 2.59 -3.28 -14.03
N LYS A 18 3.16 -3.71 -12.91
CA LYS A 18 4.21 -2.99 -12.18
C LYS A 18 5.49 -2.82 -12.99
N TYR A 19 5.84 -3.85 -13.79
CA TYR A 19 6.93 -3.75 -14.75
C TYR A 19 6.69 -2.63 -15.75
N ALA A 20 5.51 -2.60 -16.38
CA ALA A 20 5.14 -1.57 -17.33
C ALA A 20 5.15 -0.17 -16.71
N GLU A 21 4.58 -0.01 -15.51
CA GLU A 21 4.58 1.24 -14.74
C GLU A 21 5.99 1.76 -14.48
N GLY A 22 6.88 0.92 -13.98
CA GLY A 22 8.27 1.29 -13.69
C GLY A 22 9.05 1.69 -14.94
N LEU A 23 8.86 0.96 -16.05
CA LEU A 23 9.47 1.25 -17.33
C LEU A 23 8.99 2.59 -17.89
N LEU A 24 7.67 2.80 -17.94
CA LEU A 24 7.07 4.03 -18.48
C LEU A 24 7.42 5.25 -17.62
N ALA A 25 7.53 5.09 -16.31
CA ALA A 25 7.93 6.14 -15.39
C ALA A 25 9.30 6.72 -15.73
N VAL A 26 10.29 5.87 -15.97
CA VAL A 26 11.65 6.30 -16.33
C VAL A 26 11.73 6.80 -17.76
N LYS A 27 11.00 6.16 -18.70
CA LYS A 27 11.01 6.56 -20.12
C LYS A 27 10.48 7.97 -20.33
N TYR A 28 9.39 8.34 -19.65
CA TYR A 28 8.69 9.61 -19.87
C TYR A 28 8.93 10.65 -18.77
N ARG A 29 9.84 10.39 -17.84
CA ARG A 29 10.21 11.36 -16.79
C ARG A 29 10.76 12.66 -17.38
N THR A 30 10.74 13.71 -16.59
CA THR A 30 11.31 15.00 -16.95
C THR A 30 12.10 15.57 -15.77
N VAL A 31 12.95 16.53 -16.04
CA VAL A 31 13.67 17.28 -15.03
C VAL A 31 12.93 18.60 -14.83
N ALA A 32 12.57 18.91 -13.60
CA ALA A 32 11.98 20.19 -13.24
C ALA A 32 13.04 21.31 -13.29
N GLU A 33 12.60 22.59 -13.26
CA GLU A 33 13.49 23.74 -13.35
C GLU A 33 14.52 23.82 -12.21
N ASP A 34 14.17 23.30 -11.04
CA ASP A 34 15.05 23.20 -9.86
C ASP A 34 15.94 21.95 -9.85
N GLY A 35 15.95 21.17 -10.95
CA GLY A 35 16.79 19.99 -11.15
C GLY A 35 16.24 18.69 -10.56
N HIS A 36 15.11 18.70 -9.86
CA HIS A 36 14.53 17.45 -9.38
C HIS A 36 13.81 16.68 -10.50
N ILE A 37 13.83 15.34 -10.40
CA ILE A 37 13.21 14.47 -11.39
C ILE A 37 11.72 14.31 -11.04
N VAL A 38 10.87 14.52 -12.05
CA VAL A 38 9.42 14.32 -11.96
C VAL A 38 8.95 13.35 -13.03
N GLY A 39 8.00 12.50 -12.67
CA GLY A 39 7.44 11.50 -13.55
C GLY A 39 6.19 10.86 -12.92
N GLY A 40 5.69 9.84 -13.56
CA GLY A 40 4.49 9.14 -13.15
C GLY A 40 3.41 9.14 -14.22
N PRO A 41 2.20 8.63 -13.91
CA PRO A 41 1.14 8.45 -14.89
C PRO A 41 0.78 9.70 -15.66
N PHE A 42 0.66 10.83 -15.00
CA PHE A 42 0.31 12.09 -15.67
C PHE A 42 1.35 12.51 -16.74
N TYR A 43 2.63 12.14 -16.58
CA TYR A 43 3.65 12.41 -17.58
C TYR A 43 3.63 11.40 -18.73
N TYR A 44 3.49 10.10 -18.48
CA TYR A 44 3.43 9.16 -19.60
C TYR A 44 2.08 9.18 -20.33
N ILE A 45 0.99 9.61 -19.67
CA ILE A 45 -0.26 9.92 -20.37
C ILE A 45 -0.06 11.10 -21.31
N GLU A 46 0.46 12.24 -20.82
CA GLU A 46 0.60 13.45 -21.61
C GLU A 46 1.64 13.32 -22.73
N LYS A 47 2.81 12.71 -22.44
CA LYS A 47 3.93 12.59 -23.39
C LYS A 47 3.86 11.33 -24.26
N GLY A 48 3.40 10.20 -23.68
CA GLY A 48 3.35 8.93 -24.36
C GLY A 48 2.14 8.76 -25.25
N MET A 49 0.94 9.14 -24.76
CA MET A 49 -0.31 9.09 -25.54
C MET A 49 -0.54 10.38 -26.36
N GLY A 50 0.15 11.45 -26.00
CA GLY A 50 0.05 12.76 -26.69
C GLY A 50 -0.79 13.79 -25.93
N THR A 51 -0.60 15.06 -26.31
CA THR A 51 -1.21 16.22 -25.62
C THR A 51 -2.74 16.23 -25.60
N LYS A 52 -3.37 15.53 -26.56
CA LYS A 52 -4.84 15.34 -26.57
C LYS A 52 -5.37 14.62 -25.34
N TRP A 53 -4.53 13.82 -24.66
CA TRP A 53 -4.88 13.04 -23.47
C TRP A 53 -4.56 13.76 -22.16
N LYS A 54 -4.17 15.02 -22.21
CA LYS A 54 -3.85 15.82 -21.01
C LYS A 54 -4.99 15.90 -20.00
N TRP A 55 -6.24 15.83 -20.45
CA TRP A 55 -7.40 15.77 -19.57
C TRP A 55 -7.40 14.51 -18.69
N LEU A 56 -7.01 13.36 -19.26
CA LEU A 56 -6.91 12.09 -18.52
C LEU A 56 -5.78 12.15 -17.48
N ALA A 57 -4.65 12.78 -17.83
CA ALA A 57 -3.55 13.02 -16.90
C ALA A 57 -3.99 13.89 -15.70
N LYS A 58 -4.81 14.93 -15.96
CA LYS A 58 -5.37 15.78 -14.90
C LYS A 58 -6.35 15.03 -14.00
N ILE A 59 -7.20 14.17 -14.56
CA ILE A 59 -8.11 13.30 -13.79
C ILE A 59 -7.31 12.37 -12.87
N PHE A 60 -6.28 11.71 -13.40
CA PHE A 60 -5.38 10.90 -12.58
C PHE A 60 -4.79 11.70 -11.42
N ALA A 61 -4.22 12.87 -11.71
CA ALA A 61 -3.58 13.69 -10.69
C ALA A 61 -4.57 14.20 -9.63
N PHE A 62 -5.80 14.53 -10.02
CA PHE A 62 -6.87 14.92 -9.09
C PHE A 62 -7.21 13.77 -8.13
N PHE A 63 -7.44 12.57 -8.65
CA PHE A 63 -7.71 11.41 -7.79
C PHE A 63 -6.51 10.99 -6.96
N GLY A 64 -5.28 11.19 -7.46
CA GLY A 64 -4.06 10.97 -6.68
C GLY A 64 -3.97 11.87 -5.43
N ILE A 65 -4.44 13.11 -5.52
CA ILE A 65 -4.58 14.02 -4.37
C ILE A 65 -5.64 13.48 -3.39
N CYS A 66 -6.80 13.04 -3.91
CA CYS A 66 -7.87 12.51 -3.06
C CYS A 66 -7.46 11.22 -2.34
N VAL A 67 -6.74 10.32 -3.02
CA VAL A 67 -6.20 9.08 -2.40
C VAL A 67 -5.21 9.41 -1.29
N GLY A 68 -4.35 10.41 -1.48
CA GLY A 68 -3.44 10.88 -0.44
C GLY A 68 -4.20 11.42 0.77
N LEU A 69 -5.17 12.33 0.56
CA LEU A 69 -5.89 13.01 1.64
C LEU A 69 -6.89 12.13 2.39
N PHE A 70 -7.61 11.25 1.69
CA PHE A 70 -8.79 10.58 2.25
C PHE A 70 -8.75 9.05 2.10
N GLY A 71 -7.76 8.51 1.41
CA GLY A 71 -7.69 7.10 1.08
C GLY A 71 -6.57 6.37 1.81
N ILE A 72 -5.82 5.60 1.00
CA ILE A 72 -4.70 4.76 1.44
C ILE A 72 -3.56 5.57 2.07
N GLY A 73 -3.43 6.85 1.70
CA GLY A 73 -2.34 7.70 2.19
C GLY A 73 -2.49 8.15 3.63
N THR A 74 -3.72 8.37 4.11
CA THR A 74 -3.97 8.89 5.46
C THR A 74 -4.96 8.03 6.23
N PHE A 75 -6.25 8.11 5.93
CA PHE A 75 -7.31 7.57 6.77
C PHE A 75 -7.13 6.09 7.12
N SER A 76 -6.77 5.24 6.17
CA SER A 76 -6.58 3.81 6.43
C SER A 76 -5.35 3.53 7.30
N GLN A 77 -4.28 4.30 7.13
CA GLN A 77 -3.04 4.11 7.89
C GLN A 77 -3.19 4.59 9.32
N VAL A 78 -3.73 5.80 9.50
CA VAL A 78 -3.87 6.39 10.83
C VAL A 78 -4.93 5.68 11.66
N ASN A 79 -6.01 5.19 11.04
CA ASN A 79 -7.01 4.35 11.70
C ASN A 79 -6.39 3.02 12.15
N GLY A 80 -5.57 2.38 11.30
CA GLY A 80 -4.85 1.17 11.66
C GLY A 80 -3.85 1.38 12.82
N ILE A 81 -3.10 2.49 12.82
CA ILE A 81 -2.20 2.86 13.94
C ILE A 81 -3.00 3.05 15.22
N ALA A 82 -4.08 3.85 15.16
CA ALA A 82 -4.89 4.15 16.33
C ALA A 82 -5.50 2.87 16.94
N SER A 83 -6.08 1.99 16.10
CA SER A 83 -6.62 0.70 16.56
C SER A 83 -5.55 -0.22 17.16
N ALA A 84 -4.34 -0.24 16.61
CA ALA A 84 -3.24 -1.05 17.16
C ALA A 84 -2.76 -0.52 18.51
N VAL A 85 -2.63 0.80 18.64
CA VAL A 85 -2.19 1.46 19.89
C VAL A 85 -3.27 1.33 20.96
N GLU A 86 -4.54 1.54 20.62
CA GLU A 86 -5.68 1.37 21.52
C GLU A 86 -5.79 -0.08 22.00
N GLY A 87 -5.76 -1.06 21.10
CA GLY A 87 -5.82 -2.48 21.47
C GLY A 87 -4.67 -2.94 22.35
N PHE A 88 -3.52 -2.23 22.37
CA PHE A 88 -2.41 -2.54 23.25
C PHE A 88 -2.47 -1.81 24.60
N PHE A 89 -2.78 -0.50 24.61
CA PHE A 89 -2.72 0.33 25.82
C PHE A 89 -4.04 0.43 26.57
N ASP A 90 -5.17 0.31 25.89
CA ASP A 90 -6.51 0.43 26.49
C ASP A 90 -7.52 -0.54 25.82
N PRO A 91 -7.29 -1.85 25.89
CA PRO A 91 -8.11 -2.86 25.22
C PRO A 91 -9.57 -2.89 25.70
N ASN A 92 -9.86 -2.30 26.84
CA ASN A 92 -11.21 -2.26 27.44
C ASN A 92 -11.89 -0.90 27.29
N GLU A 93 -11.30 0.04 26.54
CA GLU A 93 -11.79 1.41 26.37
C GLU A 93 -12.15 2.10 27.69
N SER A 94 -11.35 1.81 28.72
CA SER A 94 -11.63 2.21 30.11
C SER A 94 -11.44 3.71 30.34
N TRP A 95 -10.66 4.37 29.48
CA TRP A 95 -10.35 5.78 29.58
C TRP A 95 -10.85 6.53 28.35
N SER A 96 -12.14 6.91 28.37
CA SER A 96 -12.83 7.50 27.22
C SER A 96 -13.13 8.99 27.41
N VAL A 97 -13.27 9.68 26.29
CA VAL A 97 -13.70 11.09 26.19
C VAL A 97 -14.83 11.21 25.17
N GLU A 98 -15.85 11.94 25.54
CA GLU A 98 -16.92 12.32 24.62
C GLU A 98 -16.56 13.60 23.88
N ILE A 99 -16.46 13.51 22.55
CA ILE A 99 -16.22 14.65 21.67
C ILE A 99 -17.58 15.10 21.13
N PRO A 100 -18.07 16.30 21.50
CA PRO A 100 -19.39 16.75 21.09
C PRO A 100 -19.59 16.73 19.58
N GLY A 101 -20.63 16.02 19.11
CA GLY A 101 -20.98 15.89 17.69
C GLY A 101 -20.17 14.87 16.88
N ILE A 102 -19.18 14.19 17.48
CA ILE A 102 -18.35 13.18 16.79
C ILE A 102 -18.54 11.79 17.41
N GLY A 103 -18.55 11.69 18.74
CA GLY A 103 -18.72 10.43 19.46
C GLY A 103 -17.80 10.27 20.65
N THR A 104 -17.82 9.07 21.25
CA THR A 104 -16.95 8.70 22.37
C THR A 104 -15.74 7.95 21.85
N TYR A 105 -14.54 8.35 22.29
CA TYR A 105 -13.27 7.76 21.89
C TYR A 105 -12.37 7.55 23.10
N SER A 106 -11.48 6.56 23.03
CA SER A 106 -10.43 6.40 24.04
C SER A 106 -9.44 7.58 24.00
N TRP A 107 -8.99 8.04 25.17
CA TRP A 107 -7.89 9.01 25.25
C TRP A 107 -6.62 8.50 24.57
N THR A 108 -6.43 7.18 24.54
CA THR A 108 -5.33 6.55 23.82
C THR A 108 -5.34 6.89 22.33
N VAL A 109 -6.52 6.86 21.69
CA VAL A 109 -6.69 7.27 20.28
C VAL A 109 -6.39 8.75 20.10
N VAL A 110 -6.88 9.61 21.00
CA VAL A 110 -6.64 11.08 20.93
C VAL A 110 -5.16 11.41 21.06
N ILE A 111 -4.49 10.82 22.03
CA ILE A 111 -3.05 11.05 22.25
C ILE A 111 -2.23 10.49 21.09
N ALA A 112 -2.54 9.27 20.61
CA ALA A 112 -1.87 8.66 19.48
C ALA A 112 -2.02 9.51 18.21
N SER A 113 -3.23 10.01 17.92
CA SER A 113 -3.48 10.86 16.75
C SER A 113 -2.72 12.17 16.81
N LEU A 114 -2.62 12.80 17.99
CA LEU A 114 -1.86 14.02 18.19
C LEU A 114 -0.35 13.79 17.99
N ILE A 115 0.21 12.75 18.65
CA ILE A 115 1.64 12.41 18.51
C ILE A 115 1.96 12.10 17.05
N LEU A 116 1.14 11.29 16.39
CA LEU A 116 1.33 10.94 15.00
C LEU A 116 1.30 12.17 14.09
N SER A 117 0.33 13.06 14.27
CA SER A 117 0.22 14.30 13.49
C SER A 117 1.43 15.21 13.68
N VAL A 118 1.95 15.32 14.90
CA VAL A 118 3.17 16.08 15.19
C VAL A 118 4.38 15.43 14.52
N CYS A 119 4.54 14.10 14.61
CA CYS A 119 5.63 13.38 13.96
C CYS A 119 5.59 13.54 12.44
N VAL A 120 4.40 13.40 11.84
CA VAL A 120 4.20 13.61 10.40
C VAL A 120 4.54 15.05 10.03
N ALA A 121 4.04 16.05 10.76
CA ALA A 121 4.33 17.47 10.53
C ALA A 121 5.84 17.76 10.56
N LEU A 122 6.55 17.25 11.58
CA LEU A 122 8.01 17.43 11.70
C LEU A 122 8.79 16.86 10.50
N VAL A 123 8.32 15.76 9.94
CA VAL A 123 8.96 15.16 8.75
C VAL A 123 8.60 15.92 7.49
N LEU A 124 7.31 16.23 7.26
CA LEU A 124 6.83 16.91 6.06
C LEU A 124 7.37 18.33 5.91
N ILE A 125 7.47 19.08 6.99
CA ILE A 125 8.07 20.43 6.99
C ILE A 125 9.54 20.37 6.54
N GLY A 126 10.25 19.27 6.85
CA GLY A 126 11.63 19.04 6.38
C GLY A 126 11.75 18.64 4.90
N GLY A 127 10.63 18.41 4.23
CA GLY A 127 10.54 18.11 2.80
C GLY A 127 11.08 16.73 2.42
N ILE A 128 11.14 16.50 1.10
CA ILE A 128 11.42 15.20 0.50
C ILE A 128 12.70 14.51 0.98
N LYS A 129 13.76 15.28 1.28
CA LYS A 129 15.02 14.72 1.79
C LYS A 129 14.83 14.09 3.16
N ARG A 130 14.03 14.72 4.03
CA ARG A 130 13.74 14.19 5.37
C ARG A 130 12.85 12.96 5.29
N ILE A 131 11.82 12.98 4.42
CA ILE A 131 10.99 11.80 4.15
C ILE A 131 11.86 10.62 3.72
N ALA A 132 12.75 10.82 2.74
CA ALA A 132 13.63 9.78 2.26
C ALA A 132 14.57 9.23 3.35
N ASN A 133 15.18 10.11 4.15
CA ASN A 133 16.09 9.70 5.22
C ASN A 133 15.38 8.89 6.32
N VAL A 134 14.17 9.30 6.72
CA VAL A 134 13.36 8.56 7.71
C VAL A 134 12.97 7.20 7.15
N SER A 135 12.43 7.16 5.93
CA SER A 135 12.00 5.91 5.30
C SER A 135 13.17 4.94 5.07
N GLN A 136 14.35 5.44 4.71
CA GLN A 136 15.55 4.61 4.50
C GLN A 136 15.98 3.84 5.74
N ILE A 137 15.71 4.34 6.93
CA ILE A 137 16.06 3.69 8.20
C ILE A 137 14.89 2.84 8.71
N VAL A 138 13.69 3.41 8.71
CA VAL A 138 12.51 2.78 9.33
C VAL A 138 12.04 1.56 8.53
N VAL A 139 12.00 1.66 7.19
CA VAL A 139 11.47 0.57 6.35
C VAL A 139 12.27 -0.72 6.45
N PRO A 140 13.61 -0.74 6.33
CA PRO A 140 14.37 -1.97 6.50
C PRO A 140 14.25 -2.56 7.92
N PHE A 141 14.26 -1.71 8.94
CA PHE A 141 14.11 -2.15 10.34
C PHE A 141 12.78 -2.88 10.55
N MET A 142 11.67 -2.25 10.17
CA MET A 142 10.34 -2.86 10.35
C MET A 142 10.18 -4.13 9.51
N ALA A 143 10.68 -4.12 8.26
CA ALA A 143 10.55 -5.26 7.37
C ALA A 143 11.30 -6.49 7.92
N VAL A 144 12.54 -6.29 8.39
CA VAL A 144 13.33 -7.36 9.00
C VAL A 144 12.65 -7.87 10.27
N LEU A 145 12.21 -6.96 11.16
CA LEU A 145 11.53 -7.33 12.38
C LEU A 145 10.26 -8.16 12.09
N TYR A 146 9.40 -7.67 11.19
CA TYR A 146 8.16 -8.35 10.83
C TYR A 146 8.41 -9.74 10.22
N VAL A 147 9.34 -9.83 9.26
CA VAL A 147 9.68 -11.10 8.61
C VAL A 147 10.25 -12.08 9.62
N LEU A 148 11.10 -11.64 10.56
CA LEU A 148 11.62 -12.50 11.63
C LEU A 148 10.50 -13.02 12.53
N LEU A 149 9.57 -12.18 12.97
CA LEU A 149 8.41 -12.60 13.75
C LEU A 149 7.57 -13.64 13.03
N CYS A 150 7.25 -13.40 11.75
CA CYS A 150 6.53 -14.36 10.92
C CYS A 150 7.29 -15.70 10.78
N LEU A 151 8.61 -15.64 10.52
CA LEU A 151 9.43 -16.85 10.39
C LEU A 151 9.47 -17.65 11.68
N VAL A 152 9.65 -16.99 12.83
CA VAL A 152 9.62 -17.68 14.13
C VAL A 152 8.26 -18.35 14.34
N LEU A 153 7.15 -17.64 14.09
CA LEU A 153 5.80 -18.20 14.20
C LEU A 153 5.64 -19.44 13.29
N LEU A 154 6.02 -19.33 12.02
CA LEU A 154 5.90 -20.43 11.05
C LEU A 154 6.80 -21.62 11.42
N ILE A 155 8.03 -21.40 11.90
CA ILE A 155 8.95 -22.46 12.30
C ILE A 155 8.43 -23.17 13.53
N CYS A 156 7.91 -22.44 14.53
CA CYS A 156 7.35 -23.05 15.74
C CYS A 156 6.12 -23.92 15.43
N ASN A 157 5.36 -23.56 14.40
CA ASN A 157 4.14 -24.28 13.99
C ASN A 157 4.31 -25.03 12.66
N ILE A 158 5.53 -25.47 12.34
CA ILE A 158 5.88 -26.03 11.02
C ILE A 158 5.06 -27.27 10.65
N LYS A 159 4.63 -28.05 11.65
CA LYS A 159 3.82 -29.27 11.44
C LYS A 159 2.40 -28.96 10.93
N GLU A 160 1.89 -27.78 11.23
CA GLU A 160 0.53 -27.35 10.89
C GLU A 160 0.47 -26.61 9.54
N ILE A 161 1.63 -26.26 8.97
CA ILE A 161 1.71 -25.56 7.66
C ILE A 161 1.00 -26.33 6.54
N PRO A 162 1.18 -27.66 6.37
CA PRO A 162 0.48 -28.40 5.32
C PRO A 162 -1.04 -28.33 5.46
N ASP A 163 -1.57 -28.44 6.68
CA ASP A 163 -3.00 -28.38 6.95
C ASP A 163 -3.56 -26.97 6.72
N ALA A 164 -2.81 -25.94 7.06
CA ALA A 164 -3.17 -24.56 6.75
C ALA A 164 -3.24 -24.32 5.23
N PHE A 165 -2.27 -24.82 4.47
CA PHE A 165 -2.30 -24.78 3.00
C PHE A 165 -3.52 -25.52 2.41
N VAL A 166 -3.79 -26.71 2.92
CA VAL A 166 -4.97 -27.49 2.51
C VAL A 166 -6.26 -26.71 2.85
N THR A 167 -6.32 -26.07 3.99
CA THR A 167 -7.45 -25.25 4.43
C THR A 167 -7.66 -24.07 3.50
N ILE A 168 -6.59 -23.34 3.12
CA ILE A 168 -6.65 -22.23 2.15
C ILE A 168 -7.17 -22.74 0.80
N VAL A 169 -6.61 -23.83 0.27
CA VAL A 169 -7.00 -24.37 -1.03
C VAL A 169 -8.43 -24.90 -1.01
N LYS A 170 -8.80 -25.67 0.02
CA LYS A 170 -10.18 -26.15 0.18
C LYS A 170 -11.17 -24.98 0.33
N GLY A 171 -10.86 -23.98 1.13
CA GLY A 171 -11.68 -22.77 1.29
C GLY A 171 -11.83 -22.00 -0.03
N ALA A 172 -10.78 -21.97 -0.86
CA ALA A 172 -10.80 -21.30 -2.16
C ALA A 172 -11.68 -22.01 -3.21
N PHE A 173 -11.83 -23.32 -3.12
CA PHE A 173 -12.54 -24.13 -4.12
C PHE A 173 -13.72 -24.93 -3.56
N ASN A 174 -14.12 -24.70 -2.30
CA ASN A 174 -15.16 -25.48 -1.65
C ASN A 174 -16.55 -25.14 -2.17
N PRO A 175 -17.29 -26.14 -2.71
CA PRO A 175 -18.65 -25.94 -3.23
C PRO A 175 -19.74 -25.84 -2.15
N LYS A 176 -19.44 -25.96 -0.85
CA LYS A 176 -20.47 -25.83 0.21
C LYS A 176 -21.11 -24.44 0.30
N ALA A 177 -20.51 -23.44 -0.30
CA ALA A 177 -21.15 -22.18 -0.61
C ALA A 177 -22.24 -22.30 -1.71
N VAL A 178 -22.52 -23.48 -2.29
CA VAL A 178 -23.25 -23.72 -3.56
C VAL A 178 -24.79 -23.65 -3.44
N THR A 179 -25.35 -23.64 -2.27
CA THR A 179 -26.81 -23.83 -2.15
C THR A 179 -27.63 -22.56 -1.90
N GLY A 180 -27.15 -21.37 -2.20
CA GLY A 180 -28.00 -20.21 -2.00
C GLY A 180 -27.37 -18.85 -2.27
N GLY A 181 -26.36 -18.79 -3.14
CA GLY A 181 -25.75 -17.50 -3.44
C GLY A 181 -24.25 -17.57 -3.76
N VAL A 182 -23.82 -18.71 -4.24
CA VAL A 182 -22.40 -19.08 -4.42
C VAL A 182 -21.64 -18.18 -5.35
N VAL A 183 -22.23 -17.87 -6.50
CA VAL A 183 -21.63 -16.98 -7.48
C VAL A 183 -21.44 -15.59 -6.85
N GLY A 184 -22.42 -15.14 -6.06
CA GLY A 184 -22.34 -13.86 -5.36
C GLY A 184 -21.22 -13.81 -4.32
N THR A 185 -21.10 -14.83 -3.47
CA THR A 185 -20.04 -14.88 -2.44
C THR A 185 -18.64 -15.05 -3.03
N MET A 186 -18.49 -15.83 -4.10
CA MET A 186 -17.21 -15.94 -4.81
C MET A 186 -16.80 -14.63 -5.47
N ILE A 187 -17.74 -13.91 -6.09
CA ILE A 187 -17.47 -12.60 -6.69
C ILE A 187 -17.05 -11.60 -5.62
N VAL A 188 -17.78 -11.54 -4.50
CA VAL A 188 -17.43 -10.63 -3.38
C VAL A 188 -16.06 -10.97 -2.79
N ALA A 189 -15.76 -12.26 -2.57
CA ALA A 189 -14.45 -12.67 -2.08
C ALA A 189 -13.32 -12.31 -3.07
N MET A 190 -13.54 -12.54 -4.36
CA MET A 190 -12.59 -12.17 -5.41
C MET A 190 -12.40 -10.63 -5.44
N GLN A 191 -13.47 -9.85 -5.42
CA GLN A 191 -13.39 -8.39 -5.37
C GLN A 191 -12.59 -7.90 -4.16
N LYS A 192 -12.87 -8.46 -2.96
CA LYS A 192 -12.13 -8.10 -1.74
C LYS A 192 -10.67 -8.56 -1.81
N GLY A 193 -10.40 -9.76 -2.29
CA GLY A 193 -9.04 -10.29 -2.44
C GLY A 193 -8.19 -9.46 -3.41
N VAL A 194 -8.73 -9.16 -4.59
CA VAL A 194 -8.05 -8.33 -5.59
C VAL A 194 -7.88 -6.89 -5.09
N ALA A 195 -8.94 -6.28 -4.52
CA ALA A 195 -8.86 -4.92 -3.98
C ALA A 195 -7.79 -4.80 -2.88
N ARG A 196 -7.74 -5.75 -1.93
CA ARG A 196 -6.71 -5.76 -0.87
C ARG A 196 -5.32 -6.09 -1.40
N GLY A 197 -5.19 -6.90 -2.46
CA GLY A 197 -3.93 -7.16 -3.15
C GLY A 197 -3.39 -5.89 -3.81
N ILE A 198 -4.22 -5.20 -4.59
CA ILE A 198 -3.86 -3.93 -5.24
C ILE A 198 -3.57 -2.83 -4.22
N PHE A 199 -4.32 -2.80 -3.10
CA PHE A 199 -4.07 -1.88 -2.00
C PHE A 199 -2.65 -2.05 -1.42
N SER A 200 -2.18 -3.29 -1.27
CA SER A 200 -0.86 -3.60 -0.71
C SER A 200 0.27 -3.33 -1.71
N ASN A 201 0.19 -3.91 -2.90
CA ASN A 201 1.28 -3.85 -3.88
C ASN A 201 1.20 -2.67 -4.86
N GLU A 202 0.12 -1.90 -4.84
CA GLU A 202 -0.13 -0.71 -5.67
C GLU A 202 -0.01 -0.96 -7.19
N SER A 203 -0.12 -2.21 -7.67
CA SER A 203 -0.03 -2.52 -9.09
C SER A 203 -1.26 -2.02 -9.86
N GLY A 204 -1.05 -1.18 -10.83
CA GLY A 204 -2.12 -0.58 -11.62
C GLY A 204 -2.74 0.69 -11.03
N LEU A 205 -2.40 1.06 -9.79
CA LEU A 205 -2.85 2.32 -9.19
C LEU A 205 -2.15 3.53 -9.82
N GLY A 206 -0.89 3.38 -10.25
CA GLY A 206 -0.10 4.48 -10.80
C GLY A 206 0.63 5.33 -9.75
N SER A 207 0.55 5.00 -8.47
CA SER A 207 1.29 5.68 -7.39
C SER A 207 2.78 5.38 -7.43
N ALA A 208 3.14 4.11 -7.49
CA ALA A 208 4.53 3.67 -7.51
C ALA A 208 5.38 4.25 -8.66
N PRO A 209 4.87 4.45 -9.89
CA PRO A 209 5.59 5.14 -10.96
C PRO A 209 6.07 6.54 -10.59
N ILE A 210 5.39 7.23 -9.69
CA ILE A 210 5.77 8.59 -9.25
C ILE A 210 7.12 8.56 -8.54
N ALA A 211 7.33 7.57 -7.65
CA ALA A 211 8.63 7.38 -7.00
C ALA A 211 9.65 6.72 -7.94
N ALA A 212 9.24 5.75 -8.76
CA ALA A 212 10.11 5.05 -9.69
C ALA A 212 10.77 5.99 -10.71
N ALA A 213 10.11 7.08 -11.07
CA ALA A 213 10.67 8.10 -11.95
C ALA A 213 11.96 8.75 -11.39
N ALA A 214 12.07 8.87 -10.06
CA ALA A 214 13.24 9.44 -9.40
C ALA A 214 14.44 8.48 -9.31
N ALA A 215 14.32 7.24 -9.79
CA ALA A 215 15.40 6.27 -9.80
C ALA A 215 16.63 6.77 -10.58
N LYS A 216 17.82 6.46 -10.07
CA LYS A 216 19.09 6.92 -10.67
C LYS A 216 19.40 6.24 -12.01
N THR A 217 18.73 5.14 -12.34
CA THR A 217 18.95 4.42 -13.60
C THR A 217 18.60 5.26 -14.82
N LYS A 218 19.34 5.09 -15.91
CA LYS A 218 19.02 5.67 -17.22
C LYS A 218 18.23 4.71 -18.11
N GLU A 219 18.13 3.43 -17.71
CA GLU A 219 17.49 2.39 -18.50
C GLU A 219 16.07 2.07 -17.96
N PRO A 220 15.02 2.36 -18.75
CA PRO A 220 13.64 2.12 -18.36
C PRO A 220 13.34 0.65 -17.97
N VAL A 221 13.88 -0.30 -18.73
CA VAL A 221 13.67 -1.74 -18.51
C VAL A 221 14.22 -2.19 -17.16
N ARG A 222 15.40 -1.69 -16.76
CA ARG A 222 15.96 -2.01 -15.44
C ARG A 222 15.03 -1.56 -14.31
N GLN A 223 14.45 -0.38 -14.43
CA GLN A 223 13.49 0.08 -13.43
C GLN A 223 12.22 -0.76 -13.44
N GLY A 224 11.74 -1.16 -14.61
CA GLY A 224 10.61 -2.09 -14.71
C GLY A 224 10.88 -3.40 -13.96
N LEU A 225 12.04 -4.02 -14.19
CA LEU A 225 12.47 -5.25 -13.52
C LEU A 225 12.59 -5.08 -12.00
N VAL A 226 13.13 -3.97 -11.52
CA VAL A 226 13.20 -3.67 -10.09
C VAL A 226 11.81 -3.43 -9.51
N SER A 227 10.95 -2.68 -10.19
CA SER A 227 9.60 -2.38 -9.70
C SER A 227 8.73 -3.63 -9.55
N MET A 228 8.83 -4.59 -10.48
CA MET A 228 8.03 -5.83 -10.43
C MET A 228 8.40 -6.73 -9.24
N THR A 229 9.65 -6.71 -8.77
CA THR A 229 10.06 -7.50 -7.60
C THR A 229 9.34 -7.06 -6.33
N GLY A 230 8.98 -5.77 -6.22
CA GLY A 230 8.20 -5.26 -5.10
C GLY A 230 6.86 -5.96 -4.94
N THR A 231 6.11 -6.16 -6.03
CA THR A 231 4.83 -6.88 -6.02
C THR A 231 5.00 -8.34 -5.57
N PHE A 232 6.07 -9.00 -6.03
CA PHE A 232 6.37 -10.37 -5.64
C PHE A 232 6.68 -10.46 -4.15
N ILE A 233 7.59 -9.62 -3.65
CA ILE A 233 7.99 -9.63 -2.24
C ILE A 233 6.81 -9.29 -1.34
N ASP A 234 6.07 -8.23 -1.63
CA ASP A 234 4.93 -7.78 -0.84
C ASP A 234 3.83 -8.84 -0.77
N THR A 235 3.35 -9.29 -1.92
CA THR A 235 2.12 -10.09 -1.96
C THR A 235 2.39 -11.58 -1.92
N ILE A 236 3.40 -12.09 -2.66
CA ILE A 236 3.68 -13.53 -2.68
C ILE A 236 4.43 -13.97 -1.42
N ILE A 237 5.34 -13.15 -0.89
CA ILE A 237 6.09 -13.52 0.30
C ILE A 237 5.38 -13.01 1.56
N ILE A 238 5.32 -11.71 1.79
CA ILE A 238 4.87 -11.13 3.07
C ILE A 238 3.39 -11.39 3.35
N CYS A 239 2.50 -11.16 2.36
CA CYS A 239 1.07 -11.45 2.56
C CYS A 239 0.80 -12.95 2.74
N THR A 240 1.60 -13.83 2.12
CA THR A 240 1.46 -15.29 2.33
C THR A 240 1.89 -15.67 3.74
N MET A 241 3.02 -15.15 4.23
CA MET A 241 3.46 -15.39 5.61
C MET A 241 2.41 -14.93 6.62
N THR A 242 1.88 -13.73 6.46
CA THR A 242 0.79 -13.20 7.29
C THR A 242 -0.46 -14.07 7.22
N GLY A 243 -0.89 -14.43 6.02
CA GLY A 243 -2.08 -15.25 5.80
C GLY A 243 -1.95 -16.65 6.41
N LEU A 244 -0.77 -17.28 6.25
CA LEU A 244 -0.48 -18.57 6.90
C LEU A 244 -0.51 -18.42 8.42
N SER A 245 0.08 -17.40 9.00
CA SER A 245 0.05 -17.15 10.45
C SER A 245 -1.37 -17.05 10.98
N ILE A 246 -2.26 -16.34 10.27
CA ILE A 246 -3.67 -16.19 10.63
C ILE A 246 -4.43 -17.53 10.53
N VAL A 247 -4.13 -18.34 9.50
CA VAL A 247 -4.83 -19.61 9.29
C VAL A 247 -4.34 -20.67 10.29
N LEU A 248 -3.03 -20.77 10.52
CA LEU A 248 -2.41 -21.69 11.47
C LEU A 248 -2.96 -21.54 12.88
N THR A 249 -3.12 -20.29 13.33
CA THR A 249 -3.57 -19.98 14.70
C THR A 249 -5.09 -19.99 14.85
N GLY A 250 -5.84 -20.19 13.77
CA GLY A 250 -7.30 -20.11 13.80
C GLY A 250 -7.87 -18.71 14.04
N ALA A 251 -7.05 -17.67 13.98
CA ALA A 251 -7.45 -16.28 14.23
C ALA A 251 -8.60 -15.81 13.31
N TRP A 252 -8.69 -16.36 12.10
CA TRP A 252 -9.76 -16.07 11.14
C TRP A 252 -11.15 -16.58 11.56
N GLN A 253 -11.24 -17.48 12.55
CA GLN A 253 -12.49 -18.03 13.08
C GLN A 253 -13.00 -17.27 14.32
N GLN A 254 -12.20 -16.37 14.86
CA GLN A 254 -12.57 -15.60 16.05
C GLN A 254 -13.61 -14.54 15.70
N GLU A 255 -14.76 -14.62 16.36
CA GLU A 255 -15.83 -13.63 16.18
C GLU A 255 -15.48 -12.31 16.89
N GLY A 256 -15.83 -11.19 16.26
CA GLY A 256 -15.62 -9.85 16.81
C GLY A 256 -14.25 -9.25 16.56
N LEU A 257 -13.30 -9.97 15.96
CA LEU A 257 -12.01 -9.40 15.57
C LEU A 257 -12.06 -8.81 14.17
N GLU A 258 -11.60 -7.56 14.03
CA GLU A 258 -11.55 -6.86 12.75
C GLU A 258 -10.15 -6.27 12.47
N GLY A 259 -9.78 -6.22 11.20
CA GLY A 259 -8.57 -5.54 10.74
C GLY A 259 -7.29 -6.07 11.41
N VAL A 260 -6.58 -5.19 12.11
CA VAL A 260 -5.31 -5.50 12.77
C VAL A 260 -5.44 -6.47 13.93
N GLN A 261 -6.60 -6.50 14.60
CA GLN A 261 -6.85 -7.37 15.76
C GLN A 261 -6.70 -8.85 15.40
N VAL A 262 -7.11 -9.26 14.20
CA VAL A 262 -6.94 -10.64 13.69
C VAL A 262 -5.46 -11.02 13.63
N THR A 263 -4.61 -10.12 13.14
CA THR A 263 -3.17 -10.38 13.06
C THR A 263 -2.52 -10.35 14.44
N THR A 264 -2.97 -9.46 15.33
CA THR A 264 -2.48 -9.39 16.71
C THR A 264 -2.77 -10.70 17.45
N TYR A 265 -3.98 -11.20 17.36
CA TYR A 265 -4.37 -12.48 17.92
C TYR A 265 -3.50 -13.64 17.37
N ALA A 266 -3.31 -13.67 16.05
CA ALA A 266 -2.47 -14.69 15.43
C ALA A 266 -1.03 -14.70 15.96
N PHE A 267 -0.45 -13.54 16.22
CA PHE A 267 0.91 -13.43 16.74
C PHE A 267 0.98 -13.75 18.24
N GLN A 268 -0.05 -13.39 19.01
CA GLN A 268 -0.15 -13.74 20.43
C GLN A 268 -0.22 -15.25 20.63
N GLU A 269 -1.05 -15.95 19.86
CA GLU A 269 -1.22 -17.40 19.94
C GLU A 269 -0.06 -18.19 19.32
N GLY A 270 0.52 -17.68 18.23
CA GLY A 270 1.47 -18.45 17.44
C GLY A 270 2.94 -18.28 17.81
N LEU A 271 3.32 -17.23 18.55
CA LEU A 271 4.71 -16.99 18.93
C LEU A 271 5.05 -17.61 20.29
N PRO A 272 6.27 -18.17 20.48
CA PRO A 272 6.71 -18.74 21.75
C PRO A 272 7.20 -17.67 22.75
N ILE A 273 6.47 -16.56 22.85
CA ILE A 273 6.75 -15.43 23.76
C ILE A 273 5.45 -15.00 24.42
N SER A 274 5.52 -14.16 25.46
CA SER A 274 4.29 -13.71 26.11
C SER A 274 3.41 -12.91 25.14
N GLU A 275 2.08 -13.06 25.28
CA GLU A 275 1.07 -12.39 24.47
C GLU A 275 1.28 -10.88 24.42
N GLN A 276 1.65 -10.26 25.55
CA GLN A 276 1.91 -8.83 25.65
C GLN A 276 3.12 -8.41 24.81
N VAL A 277 4.21 -9.19 24.80
CA VAL A 277 5.40 -8.90 24.00
C VAL A 277 5.10 -9.10 22.50
N ALA A 278 4.36 -10.16 22.15
CA ALA A 278 3.93 -10.39 20.77
C ALA A 278 3.08 -9.23 20.24
N ALA A 279 2.07 -8.80 21.00
CA ALA A 279 1.22 -7.66 20.66
C ALA A 279 2.01 -6.35 20.53
N PHE A 280 2.95 -6.09 21.47
CA PHE A 280 3.81 -4.91 21.41
C PHE A 280 4.69 -4.87 20.15
N LEU A 281 5.35 -5.98 19.83
CA LEU A 281 6.22 -6.04 18.65
C LEU A 281 5.44 -5.88 17.35
N LEU A 282 4.24 -6.47 17.25
CA LEU A 282 3.39 -6.30 16.09
C LEU A 282 2.87 -4.87 15.96
N MET A 283 2.39 -4.28 17.07
CA MET A 283 1.99 -2.87 17.12
C MET A 283 3.12 -1.96 16.62
N LEU A 284 4.35 -2.19 17.10
CA LEU A 284 5.52 -1.41 16.69
C LEU A 284 5.79 -1.53 15.18
N CYS A 285 5.76 -2.75 14.63
CA CYS A 285 5.89 -2.97 13.20
C CYS A 285 4.83 -2.22 12.41
N LEU A 286 3.58 -2.30 12.84
CA LEU A 286 2.45 -1.69 12.15
C LEU A 286 2.52 -0.16 12.21
N VAL A 287 2.88 0.41 13.35
CA VAL A 287 3.07 1.86 13.52
C VAL A 287 4.14 2.37 12.55
N PHE A 288 5.28 1.71 12.48
CA PHE A 288 6.35 2.11 11.55
C PHE A 288 5.95 1.92 10.09
N PHE A 289 5.28 0.81 9.76
CA PHE A 289 4.80 0.54 8.41
C PHE A 289 3.82 1.62 7.94
N ALA A 290 2.78 1.86 8.72
CA ALA A 290 1.75 2.83 8.38
C ALA A 290 2.31 4.27 8.38
N PHE A 291 3.19 4.62 9.31
CA PHE A 291 3.86 5.92 9.34
C PHE A 291 4.66 6.19 8.07
N THR A 292 5.47 5.23 7.61
CA THR A 292 6.24 5.39 6.37
C THR A 292 5.36 5.45 5.13
N THR A 293 4.22 4.75 5.15
CA THR A 293 3.21 4.81 4.08
C THR A 293 2.56 6.20 4.02
N ILE A 294 2.22 6.81 5.16
CA ILE A 294 1.72 8.18 5.23
C ILE A 294 2.72 9.15 4.59
N LEU A 295 3.99 9.05 4.92
CA LEU A 295 5.04 9.89 4.35
C LEU A 295 5.22 9.69 2.83
N GLY A 296 5.16 8.45 2.36
CA GLY A 296 5.26 8.10 0.94
C GLY A 296 4.08 8.66 0.13
N TRP A 297 2.86 8.56 0.66
CA TRP A 297 1.68 9.06 -0.01
C TRP A 297 1.57 10.59 -0.02
N ASP A 298 2.09 11.27 0.99
CA ASP A 298 2.26 12.73 0.92
C ASP A 298 3.12 13.11 -0.29
N TYR A 299 4.24 12.44 -0.48
CA TYR A 299 5.09 12.67 -1.65
C TYR A 299 4.35 12.43 -2.97
N TYR A 300 3.61 11.32 -3.11
CA TYR A 300 2.87 11.02 -4.35
C TYR A 300 1.82 12.07 -4.65
N SER A 301 1.04 12.44 -3.67
CA SER A 301 -0.04 13.41 -3.83
C SER A 301 0.47 14.85 -3.99
N GLU A 302 1.58 15.24 -3.36
CA GLU A 302 2.26 16.50 -3.68
C GLU A 302 2.71 16.57 -5.14
N ARG A 303 3.25 15.48 -5.70
CA ARG A 303 3.63 15.43 -7.13
C ARG A 303 2.41 15.56 -8.04
N CYS A 304 1.29 14.96 -7.67
CA CYS A 304 0.02 15.14 -8.37
C CYS A 304 -0.46 16.61 -8.33
N LEU A 305 -0.40 17.23 -7.15
CA LEU A 305 -0.76 18.65 -6.98
C LEU A 305 0.19 19.58 -7.73
N GLU A 306 1.48 19.32 -7.71
CA GLU A 306 2.49 20.07 -8.45
C GLU A 306 2.18 20.08 -9.96
N TYR A 307 1.80 18.91 -10.51
CA TYR A 307 1.39 18.80 -11.91
C TYR A 307 0.14 19.63 -12.21
N LEU A 308 -0.89 19.60 -11.33
CA LEU A 308 -2.15 20.34 -11.56
C LEU A 308 -2.00 21.84 -11.36
N SER A 309 -1.25 22.26 -10.34
CA SER A 309 -1.12 23.67 -9.93
C SER A 309 -0.03 24.45 -10.70
N GLY A 310 0.71 23.77 -11.60
CA GLY A 310 1.83 24.40 -12.29
C GLY A 310 2.94 24.83 -11.32
N LYS A 311 3.24 24.01 -10.31
CA LYS A 311 4.29 24.21 -9.29
C LYS A 311 4.04 25.38 -8.32
N ASN A 312 2.78 25.67 -8.02
CA ASN A 312 2.42 26.73 -7.08
C ASN A 312 2.81 26.35 -5.63
N LYS A 313 3.86 26.94 -5.11
CA LYS A 313 4.37 26.67 -3.73
C LYS A 313 3.34 26.95 -2.64
N LYS A 314 2.45 27.93 -2.81
CA LYS A 314 1.38 28.22 -1.84
C LYS A 314 0.36 27.08 -1.80
N ALA A 315 -0.03 26.55 -2.97
CA ALA A 315 -0.94 25.42 -3.04
C ALA A 315 -0.36 24.17 -2.35
N ILE A 316 0.93 23.89 -2.56
CA ILE A 316 1.62 22.78 -1.91
C ILE A 316 1.66 22.97 -0.38
N LEU A 317 1.93 24.20 0.10
CA LEU A 317 1.94 24.47 1.55
C LEU A 317 0.56 24.27 2.18
N VAL A 318 -0.50 24.78 1.53
CA VAL A 318 -1.89 24.58 1.99
C VAL A 318 -2.22 23.08 2.02
N TYR A 319 -1.82 22.36 0.99
CA TYR A 319 -2.04 20.91 0.92
C TYR A 319 -1.38 20.16 2.08
N ARG A 320 -0.14 20.46 2.43
CA ARG A 320 0.56 19.84 3.58
C ARG A 320 -0.20 20.05 4.88
N TRP A 321 -0.73 21.23 5.11
CA TRP A 321 -1.54 21.49 6.32
C TRP A 321 -2.85 20.69 6.30
N LEU A 322 -3.51 20.61 5.14
CA LEU A 322 -4.70 19.78 4.98
C LEU A 322 -4.39 18.29 5.18
N TYR A 323 -3.22 17.85 4.73
CA TYR A 323 -2.75 16.48 4.90
C TYR A 323 -2.50 16.15 6.39
N ILE A 324 -1.83 17.04 7.11
CA ILE A 324 -1.60 16.89 8.56
C ILE A 324 -2.94 16.87 9.32
N LEU A 325 -3.89 17.71 8.92
CA LEU A 325 -5.23 17.73 9.49
C LEU A 325 -5.97 16.42 9.21
N ALA A 326 -5.86 15.88 8.00
CA ALA A 326 -6.44 14.58 7.63
C ALA A 326 -5.84 13.43 8.47
N VAL A 327 -4.53 13.45 8.74
CA VAL A 327 -3.86 12.51 9.64
C VAL A 327 -4.46 12.59 11.06
N PHE A 328 -4.77 13.79 11.55
CA PHE A 328 -5.39 13.95 12.86
C PHE A 328 -6.84 13.45 12.91
N ILE A 329 -7.61 13.65 11.84
CA ILE A 329 -9.03 13.31 11.77
C ILE A 329 -9.26 11.81 11.51
N GLY A 330 -8.39 11.16 10.75
CA GLY A 330 -8.58 9.78 10.29
C GLY A 330 -8.89 8.75 11.38
N PRO A 331 -8.29 8.80 12.58
CA PRO A 331 -8.58 7.86 13.67
C PRO A 331 -10.03 7.90 14.17
N TYR A 332 -10.72 9.02 13.98
CA TYR A 332 -12.11 9.20 14.44
C TYR A 332 -13.16 8.71 13.44
N MET A 333 -12.74 8.10 12.35
CA MET A 333 -13.64 7.52 11.35
C MET A 333 -13.84 6.03 11.58
N THR A 334 -15.02 5.52 11.23
CA THR A 334 -15.27 4.08 11.30
C THR A 334 -14.44 3.31 10.26
N VAL A 335 -13.96 2.13 10.61
CA VAL A 335 -13.19 1.24 9.73
C VAL A 335 -13.89 1.06 8.37
N LYS A 336 -15.22 0.83 8.39
CA LYS A 336 -16.01 0.67 7.16
C LYS A 336 -16.00 1.91 6.27
N ALA A 337 -16.14 3.11 6.83
CA ALA A 337 -16.10 4.37 6.08
C ALA A 337 -14.71 4.58 5.45
N VAL A 338 -13.66 4.39 6.23
CA VAL A 338 -12.27 4.52 5.78
C VAL A 338 -11.97 3.61 4.59
N TRP A 339 -12.33 2.32 4.68
CA TRP A 339 -12.10 1.37 3.60
C TRP A 339 -12.96 1.66 2.37
N THR A 340 -14.21 2.10 2.55
CA THR A 340 -15.08 2.46 1.42
C THR A 340 -14.53 3.66 0.65
N ILE A 341 -14.11 4.70 1.35
CA ILE A 341 -13.50 5.90 0.75
C ILE A 341 -12.21 5.53 0.00
N ALA A 342 -11.35 4.73 0.63
CA ALA A 342 -10.10 4.28 0.03
C ALA A 342 -10.36 3.46 -1.25
N ASP A 343 -11.29 2.53 -1.24
CA ASP A 343 -11.63 1.70 -2.41
C ASP A 343 -12.16 2.54 -3.57
N ILE A 344 -13.02 3.55 -3.29
CA ILE A 344 -13.56 4.44 -4.32
C ILE A 344 -12.46 5.26 -4.99
N PHE A 345 -11.64 5.96 -4.21
CA PHE A 345 -10.60 6.82 -4.79
C PHE A 345 -9.48 6.04 -5.46
N ASN A 346 -9.09 4.88 -4.90
CA ASN A 346 -8.14 3.99 -5.54
C ASN A 346 -8.65 3.49 -6.90
N GLY A 347 -9.91 3.07 -6.98
CA GLY A 347 -10.53 2.64 -8.23
C GLY A 347 -10.56 3.75 -9.27
N LEU A 348 -10.97 4.96 -8.87
CA LEU A 348 -11.04 6.12 -9.76
C LEU A 348 -9.64 6.58 -10.24
N MET A 349 -8.61 6.44 -9.42
CA MET A 349 -7.23 6.73 -9.81
C MET A 349 -6.66 5.66 -10.73
N ALA A 350 -7.00 4.39 -10.51
CA ALA A 350 -6.49 3.27 -11.31
C ALA A 350 -6.98 3.32 -12.76
N ILE A 351 -8.22 3.75 -13.02
CA ILE A 351 -8.81 3.76 -14.37
C ILE A 351 -7.96 4.54 -15.39
N PRO A 352 -7.60 5.81 -15.18
CA PRO A 352 -6.75 6.55 -16.11
C PRO A 352 -5.38 5.89 -16.33
N ASN A 353 -4.80 5.33 -15.27
CA ASN A 353 -3.51 4.65 -15.35
C ASN A 353 -3.59 3.38 -16.19
N MET A 354 -4.60 2.54 -15.99
CA MET A 354 -4.79 1.32 -16.77
C MET A 354 -5.03 1.62 -18.25
N ILE A 355 -5.81 2.63 -18.58
CA ILE A 355 -5.99 3.10 -19.97
C ILE A 355 -4.63 3.43 -20.59
N ALA A 356 -3.76 4.13 -19.85
CA ALA A 356 -2.44 4.51 -20.34
C ALA A 356 -1.52 3.30 -20.54
N ILE A 357 -1.49 2.36 -19.59
CA ILE A 357 -0.68 1.14 -19.68
C ILE A 357 -1.09 0.33 -20.91
N PHE A 358 -2.39 0.13 -21.14
CA PHE A 358 -2.88 -0.57 -22.33
C PHE A 358 -2.51 0.17 -23.63
N ALA A 359 -2.72 1.47 -23.69
CA ALA A 359 -2.38 2.27 -24.86
C ALA A 359 -0.88 2.26 -25.17
N LEU A 360 -0.03 2.21 -24.15
CA LEU A 360 1.43 2.22 -24.25
C LEU A 360 2.06 0.83 -24.22
N SER A 361 1.28 -0.24 -24.23
CA SER A 361 1.79 -1.63 -24.17
C SER A 361 2.77 -1.93 -25.30
N GLY A 362 2.52 -1.45 -26.51
CA GLY A 362 3.44 -1.57 -27.64
C GLY A 362 4.80 -0.91 -27.39
N VAL A 363 4.82 0.21 -26.67
CA VAL A 363 6.06 0.89 -26.27
C VAL A 363 6.83 0.04 -25.28
N VAL A 364 6.13 -0.53 -24.28
CA VAL A 364 6.74 -1.41 -23.27
C VAL A 364 7.39 -2.63 -23.94
N VAL A 365 6.67 -3.30 -24.85
CA VAL A 365 7.20 -4.46 -25.58
C VAL A 365 8.42 -4.09 -26.44
N LYS A 366 8.37 -2.97 -27.15
CA LYS A 366 9.49 -2.50 -27.97
C LYS A 366 10.74 -2.24 -27.12
N GLU A 367 10.64 -1.43 -26.06
CA GLU A 367 11.75 -1.10 -25.18
C GLU A 367 12.37 -2.36 -24.55
N THR A 368 11.52 -3.32 -24.17
CA THR A 368 11.97 -4.59 -23.59
C THR A 368 12.78 -5.40 -24.62
N LYS A 369 12.28 -5.56 -25.82
CA LYS A 369 12.98 -6.29 -26.90
C LYS A 369 14.32 -5.63 -27.24
N ASP A 370 14.34 -4.31 -27.40
CA ASP A 370 15.53 -3.55 -27.74
C ASP A 370 16.59 -3.63 -26.63
N PHE A 371 16.17 -3.63 -25.36
CA PHE A 371 17.07 -3.82 -24.22
C PHE A 371 17.73 -5.19 -24.23
N PHE A 372 16.98 -6.27 -24.34
CA PHE A 372 17.53 -7.62 -24.32
C PHE A 372 18.39 -7.91 -25.55
N LYS A 373 18.05 -7.37 -26.73
CA LYS A 373 18.89 -7.47 -27.93
C LYS A 373 20.27 -6.83 -27.72
N ARG A 374 20.32 -5.60 -27.22
CA ARG A 374 21.58 -4.89 -26.91
C ARG A 374 22.44 -5.65 -25.90
N HIS A 375 21.82 -6.25 -24.88
CA HIS A 375 22.56 -7.01 -23.85
C HIS A 375 23.03 -8.37 -24.35
N ALA A 376 22.28 -9.03 -25.23
CA ALA A 376 22.74 -10.26 -25.88
C ALA A 376 23.97 -10.01 -26.77
N GLU A 377 23.94 -8.94 -27.56
CA GLU A 377 25.08 -8.53 -28.39
C GLU A 377 26.33 -8.21 -27.56
N GLN A 378 26.20 -7.47 -26.45
CA GLN A 378 27.28 -7.14 -25.52
C GLN A 378 27.94 -8.37 -24.86
N ASN A 379 27.13 -9.42 -24.59
CA ASN A 379 27.66 -10.66 -23.99
C ASN A 379 28.33 -11.60 -24.99
N GLN A 380 28.12 -11.43 -26.30
CA GLN A 380 28.84 -12.17 -27.34
C GLN A 380 30.24 -11.65 -27.60
N PHE A 381 30.56 -10.43 -27.13
CA PHE A 381 31.87 -9.81 -27.23
C PHE A 381 32.73 -9.88 -25.94
N LYS A 382 32.22 -10.55 -24.90
CA LYS A 382 32.98 -10.90 -23.69
C LYS A 382 33.35 -12.37 -23.67
#